data_fea5920478172a85df95798e0f9fea00
#
_entry.id   fea5920478172a85df95798e0f9fea00
#
_cell.length_a   1.000
_cell.length_b   1.000
_cell.length_c   1.000
_cell.angle_alpha   90.00
_cell.angle_beta   90.00
_cell.angle_gamma   90.00
#
_symmetry.space_group_name_H-M   'P 1'
#
loop_
_entity.id
_entity.type
_entity.pdbx_description
1 polymer ?
#
loop_
_entity_poly.entity_id
_entity_poly.type
_entity_poly.pdbx_seq_one_letter_code
_entity_poly.pdbx_strand_id
1 'polypeptide(L)'
;MRELDAAGFDEAVAGGPLLVDFWAPWCRPCKALEPILAELEATVPVARLNVDDHPGIGARYDVLSIPTVILFSGGSPVGSMVGIRPKAHFDEWLTEALARDADHGGGADSFGASV
;
A
#
# COMPACT_ATOMS: atom_id res chain seq x y z
N MET A 1 8.43 -6.01 8.37
CA MET A 1 7.85 -5.72 7.04
C MET A 1 8.62 -6.49 5.98
N ARG A 2 7.91 -7.15 5.12
CA ARG A 2 8.62 -7.93 4.12
C ARG A 2 8.92 -7.07 2.89
N GLU A 3 10.06 -7.36 2.25
CA GLU A 3 10.45 -6.67 1.02
C GLU A 3 9.92 -7.47 -0.17
N LEU A 4 9.26 -6.78 -1.08
CA LEU A 4 8.76 -7.40 -2.29
C LEU A 4 9.73 -7.18 -3.43
N ASP A 5 9.69 -8.05 -4.42
CA ASP A 5 10.42 -7.86 -5.66
C ASP A 5 9.45 -7.93 -6.83
N ALA A 6 9.95 -7.61 -8.01
CA ALA A 6 9.08 -7.57 -9.19
C ALA A 6 8.47 -8.93 -9.48
N ALA A 7 9.23 -9.99 -9.25
CA ALA A 7 8.76 -11.34 -9.58
C ALA A 7 7.63 -11.80 -8.67
N GLY A 8 7.64 -11.37 -7.41
CA GLY A 8 6.64 -11.82 -6.44
C GLY A 8 5.53 -10.82 -6.16
N PHE A 9 5.58 -9.66 -6.80
CA PHE A 9 4.66 -8.57 -6.44
C PHE A 9 3.20 -8.94 -6.68
N ASP A 10 2.89 -9.41 -7.87
CA ASP A 10 1.50 -9.70 -8.23
C ASP A 10 0.87 -10.74 -7.31
N GLU A 11 1.63 -11.75 -6.97
CA GLU A 11 1.15 -12.79 -6.06
C GLU A 11 0.93 -12.22 -4.66
N ALA A 12 1.84 -11.35 -4.22
CA ALA A 12 1.77 -10.78 -2.87
C ALA A 12 0.52 -9.92 -2.69
N VAL A 13 0.11 -9.17 -3.72
CA VAL A 13 -1.03 -8.27 -3.61
C VAL A 13 -2.36 -8.91 -3.99
N ALA A 14 -2.33 -10.15 -4.47
CA ALA A 14 -3.53 -10.81 -4.99
C ALA A 14 -4.51 -11.22 -3.90
N GLY A 15 -4.05 -11.38 -2.69
CA GLY A 15 -4.88 -11.86 -1.60
C GLY A 15 -5.66 -10.78 -0.89
N GLY A 16 -5.80 -10.93 0.42
CA GLY A 16 -6.49 -9.96 1.25
C GLY A 16 -5.71 -8.65 1.33
N PRO A 17 -6.16 -7.73 2.17
CA PRO A 17 -5.54 -6.40 2.24
C PRO A 17 -4.05 -6.47 2.55
N LEU A 18 -3.25 -5.72 1.79
CA LEU A 18 -1.82 -5.60 2.00
C LEU A 18 -1.42 -4.15 1.75
N LEU A 19 -0.80 -3.55 2.75
CA LEU A 19 -0.31 -2.18 2.63
C LEU A 19 1.11 -2.23 2.09
N VAL A 20 1.38 -1.55 0.98
CA VAL A 20 2.71 -1.56 0.37
C VAL A 20 3.30 -0.17 0.41
N ASP A 21 4.49 -0.07 0.98
CA ASP A 21 5.27 1.16 1.07
C ASP A 21 6.27 1.20 -0.09
N PHE A 22 6.08 2.13 -1.00
CA PHE A 22 7.02 2.35 -2.10
C PHE A 22 8.09 3.31 -1.60
N TRP A 23 9.32 2.85 -1.53
CA TRP A 23 10.42 3.56 -0.88
C TRP A 23 11.72 3.45 -1.66
N ALA A 24 12.75 4.18 -1.22
CA ALA A 24 14.11 4.04 -1.75
C ALA A 24 15.10 4.29 -0.61
N PRO A 25 16.29 3.69 -0.69
CA PRO A 25 17.27 3.80 0.41
C PRO A 25 17.74 5.23 0.70
N TRP A 26 17.73 6.11 -0.30
CA TRP A 26 18.18 7.48 -0.13
C TRP A 26 17.09 8.43 0.37
N CYS A 27 15.89 7.94 0.52
CA CYS A 27 14.72 8.78 0.83
C CYS A 27 14.57 8.94 2.34
N ARG A 28 14.84 10.14 2.85
CA ARG A 28 14.72 10.41 4.29
C ARG A 28 13.29 10.29 4.81
N PRO A 29 12.30 10.89 4.14
CA PRO A 29 10.92 10.72 4.62
C PRO A 29 10.47 9.28 4.65
N CYS A 30 10.99 8.45 3.72
CA CYS A 30 10.68 7.03 3.73
C CYS A 30 11.16 6.38 5.02
N LYS A 31 12.37 6.75 5.47
CA LYS A 31 12.92 6.20 6.69
C LYS A 31 12.15 6.68 7.91
N ALA A 32 11.74 7.95 7.91
CA ALA A 32 10.96 8.50 9.00
C ALA A 32 9.59 7.83 9.11
N LEU A 33 9.10 7.27 8.01
CA LEU A 33 7.80 6.59 7.99
C LEU A 33 7.89 5.18 8.57
N GLU A 34 9.07 4.58 8.62
CA GLU A 34 9.21 3.18 9.04
C GLU A 34 8.59 2.87 10.40
N PRO A 35 8.82 3.68 11.44
CA PRO A 35 8.19 3.38 12.73
C PRO A 35 6.66 3.41 12.67
N ILE A 36 6.11 4.30 11.88
CA ILE A 36 4.65 4.39 11.72
C ILE A 36 4.13 3.14 11.04
N LEU A 37 4.80 2.70 9.98
CA LEU A 37 4.41 1.48 9.28
C LEU A 37 4.50 0.26 10.19
N ALA A 38 5.52 0.19 11.03
CA ALA A 38 5.67 -0.91 11.96
C ALA A 38 4.47 -0.98 12.92
N GLU A 39 3.96 0.18 13.35
CA GLU A 39 2.79 0.20 14.20
C GLU A 39 1.53 -0.20 13.44
N LEU A 40 1.44 0.17 12.16
CA LEU A 40 0.28 -0.18 11.36
C LEU A 40 0.17 -1.68 11.10
N GLU A 41 1.25 -2.41 11.30
CA GLU A 41 1.21 -3.87 11.15
C GLU A 41 0.26 -4.54 12.13
N ALA A 42 -0.10 -3.85 13.21
CA ALA A 42 -1.11 -4.37 14.12
C ALA A 42 -2.51 -4.39 13.49
N THR A 43 -2.72 -3.61 12.44
CA THR A 43 -4.02 -3.49 11.78
C THR A 43 -4.07 -4.24 10.44
N VAL A 44 -2.98 -4.21 9.68
CA VAL A 44 -2.94 -4.77 8.33
C VAL A 44 -1.53 -5.23 8.04
N PRO A 45 -1.36 -6.32 7.27
CA PRO A 45 -0.01 -6.70 6.84
C PRO A 45 0.62 -5.59 6.03
N VAL A 46 1.91 -5.35 6.25
CA VAL A 46 2.66 -4.31 5.56
C VAL A 46 3.85 -4.91 4.84
N ALA A 47 4.06 -4.47 3.61
CA ALA A 47 5.22 -4.86 2.82
C ALA A 47 5.84 -3.61 2.21
N ARG A 48 7.03 -3.75 1.65
CA ARG A 48 7.76 -2.63 1.06
C ARG A 48 8.23 -3.01 -0.33
N LEU A 49 8.33 -2.01 -1.20
CA LEU A 49 8.89 -2.21 -2.52
C LEU A 49 9.90 -1.10 -2.80
N ASN A 50 11.15 -1.48 -3.05
CA ASN A 50 12.22 -0.53 -3.38
C ASN A 50 12.08 -0.13 -4.84
N VAL A 51 11.71 1.13 -5.09
CA VAL A 51 11.46 1.58 -6.45
C VAL A 51 12.74 1.71 -7.28
N ASP A 52 13.89 1.83 -6.64
CA ASP A 52 15.16 1.86 -7.37
C ASP A 52 15.47 0.50 -7.97
N ASP A 53 15.19 -0.56 -7.20
CA ASP A 53 15.45 -1.92 -7.67
C ASP A 53 14.39 -2.40 -8.65
N HIS A 54 13.17 -1.91 -8.51
CA HIS A 54 12.03 -2.39 -9.30
C HIS A 54 11.22 -1.23 -9.85
N PRO A 55 11.84 -0.39 -10.72
CA PRO A 55 11.17 0.83 -11.17
C PRO A 55 9.90 0.58 -11.97
N GLY A 56 9.79 -0.58 -12.63
CA GLY A 56 8.59 -0.88 -13.39
C GLY A 56 7.35 -1.03 -12.54
N ILE A 57 7.51 -1.51 -11.30
CA ILE A 57 6.36 -1.64 -10.40
C ILE A 57 5.88 -0.25 -9.97
N GLY A 58 6.82 0.64 -9.60
CA GLY A 58 6.42 2.00 -9.26
C GLY A 58 5.70 2.69 -10.39
N ALA A 59 6.22 2.53 -11.62
CA ALA A 59 5.60 3.15 -12.78
C ALA A 59 4.21 2.59 -13.05
N ARG A 60 4.02 1.30 -12.81
CA ARG A 60 2.71 0.66 -13.04
C ARG A 60 1.59 1.32 -12.23
N TYR A 61 1.92 1.79 -11.04
CA TYR A 61 0.93 2.37 -10.13
C TYR A 61 1.06 3.89 -10.03
N ASP A 62 1.76 4.52 -10.98
CA ASP A 62 1.92 5.97 -11.04
C ASP A 62 2.54 6.54 -9.77
N VAL A 63 3.53 5.86 -9.22
CA VAL A 63 4.25 6.35 -8.06
C VAL A 63 5.23 7.41 -8.54
N LEU A 64 4.87 8.68 -8.40
CA LEU A 64 5.66 9.80 -8.89
C LEU A 64 6.56 10.39 -7.82
N SER A 65 6.25 10.15 -6.56
CA SER A 65 7.08 10.62 -5.46
C SER A 65 7.02 9.59 -4.34
N ILE A 66 8.03 9.58 -3.49
CA ILE A 66 8.11 8.63 -2.39
C ILE A 66 8.31 9.39 -1.08
N PRO A 67 7.80 8.84 0.04
CA PRO A 67 7.09 7.57 0.09
C PRO A 67 5.67 7.69 -0.46
N THR A 68 5.20 6.62 -1.07
CA THR A 68 3.81 6.44 -1.42
C THR A 68 3.37 5.13 -0.82
N VAL A 69 2.24 5.13 -0.14
CA VAL A 69 1.71 3.93 0.50
C VAL A 69 0.40 3.59 -0.19
N ILE A 70 0.31 2.37 -0.69
CA ILE A 70 -0.90 1.92 -1.39
C ILE A 70 -1.46 0.70 -0.68
N LEU A 71 -2.75 0.73 -0.39
CA LEU A 71 -3.46 -0.43 0.14
C LEU A 71 -4.00 -1.23 -1.04
N PHE A 72 -3.56 -2.49 -1.13
CA PHE A 72 -4.04 -3.42 -2.16
C PHE A 72 -5.01 -4.42 -1.54
N SER A 73 -5.99 -4.84 -2.32
CA SER A 73 -6.86 -5.94 -1.94
C SER A 73 -7.34 -6.62 -3.21
N GLY A 74 -7.20 -7.94 -3.25
CA GLY A 74 -7.62 -8.69 -4.42
C GLY A 74 -6.87 -8.34 -5.69
N GLY A 75 -5.63 -7.89 -5.56
CA GLY A 75 -4.77 -7.57 -6.69
C GLY A 75 -4.89 -6.13 -7.17
N SER A 76 -5.75 -5.33 -6.58
CA SER A 76 -5.98 -3.95 -7.05
C SER A 76 -5.80 -2.94 -5.93
N PRO A 77 -5.34 -1.72 -6.27
CA PRO A 77 -5.29 -0.66 -5.25
C PRO A 77 -6.68 -0.26 -4.81
N VAL A 78 -6.86 -0.10 -3.50
CA VAL A 78 -8.13 0.38 -2.94
C VAL A 78 -7.95 1.71 -2.21
N GLY A 79 -6.74 2.20 -2.11
CA GLY A 79 -6.47 3.51 -1.53
C GLY A 79 -4.99 3.81 -1.60
N SER A 80 -4.62 5.08 -1.62
CA SER A 80 -3.21 5.47 -1.63
C SER A 80 -3.01 6.76 -0.85
N MET A 81 -1.79 6.95 -0.36
CA MET A 81 -1.41 8.14 0.38
C MET A 81 0.03 8.48 0.07
N VAL A 82 0.28 9.74 -0.28
CA VAL A 82 1.61 10.20 -0.66
C VAL A 82 2.21 11.02 0.47
N GLY A 83 3.47 10.74 0.79
CA GLY A 83 4.22 11.49 1.78
C GLY A 83 4.03 10.98 3.18
N ILE A 84 4.77 11.61 4.11
CA ILE A 84 4.67 11.23 5.51
C ILE A 84 3.60 12.08 6.19
N ARG A 85 2.80 11.44 7.04
CA ARG A 85 1.75 12.07 7.80
C ARG A 85 1.80 11.55 9.23
N PRO A 86 1.17 12.22 10.18
CA PRO A 86 1.08 11.67 11.54
C PRO A 86 0.38 10.31 11.54
N LYS A 87 0.76 9.47 12.50
CA LYS A 87 0.20 8.13 12.57
C LYS A 87 -1.33 8.15 12.63
N ALA A 88 -1.90 9.10 13.37
CA ALA A 88 -3.36 9.20 13.49
C ALA A 88 -4.04 9.37 12.13
N HIS A 89 -3.38 10.10 11.23
CA HIS A 89 -3.90 10.31 9.88
C HIS A 89 -3.92 8.98 9.10
N PHE A 90 -2.84 8.20 9.23
CA PHE A 90 -2.78 6.88 8.60
C PHE A 90 -3.83 5.94 9.18
N ASP A 91 -4.00 5.96 10.50
CA ASP A 91 -5.00 5.11 11.15
C ASP A 91 -6.39 5.40 10.62
N GLU A 92 -6.74 6.66 10.50
CA GLU A 92 -8.06 7.08 10.04
C GLU A 92 -8.28 6.67 8.59
N TRP A 93 -7.30 6.98 7.75
CA TRP A 93 -7.36 6.64 6.34
C TRP A 93 -7.49 5.12 6.14
N LEU A 94 -6.67 4.36 6.87
CA LEU A 94 -6.63 2.92 6.73
C LEU A 94 -7.94 2.28 7.19
N THR A 95 -8.49 2.78 8.29
CA THR A 95 -9.76 2.28 8.80
C THR A 95 -10.86 2.47 7.77
N GLU A 96 -10.90 3.64 7.15
CA GLU A 96 -11.90 3.92 6.11
C GLU A 96 -11.72 3.05 4.88
N ALA A 97 -10.46 2.90 4.44
CA ALA A 97 -10.18 2.12 3.24
C ALA A 97 -10.52 0.66 3.44
N LEU A 98 -10.20 0.11 4.62
CA LEU A 98 -10.53 -1.27 4.94
C LEU A 98 -12.03 -1.48 5.04
N ALA A 99 -12.75 -0.51 5.59
CA ALA A 99 -14.20 -0.61 5.71
C ALA A 99 -14.87 -0.61 4.32
N ARG A 100 -14.40 0.25 3.44
CA ARG A 100 -14.93 0.29 2.06
C ARG A 100 -14.64 -1.00 1.33
N ASP A 101 -13.44 -1.55 1.51
CA ASP A 101 -13.07 -2.79 0.87
C ASP A 101 -13.96 -3.94 1.36
N ALA A 102 -14.22 -4.01 2.64
CA ALA A 102 -15.08 -5.04 3.21
C ALA A 102 -16.51 -4.92 2.68
N ASP A 103 -17.00 -3.68 2.57
CA ASP A 103 -18.35 -3.44 2.08
C ASP A 103 -18.53 -3.87 0.64
N HIS A 104 -17.46 -3.81 -0.15
CA HIS A 104 -17.51 -4.21 -1.55
C HIS A 104 -17.17 -5.68 -1.75
N GLY A 105 -17.02 -6.40 -0.64
CA GLY A 105 -16.78 -7.82 -0.74
C GLY A 105 -15.52 -8.15 -1.47
N GLY A 106 -14.49 -7.37 -1.26
CA GLY A 106 -13.28 -7.60 -1.99
C GLY A 106 -13.34 -7.02 -3.34
N GLY A 107 -14.26 -6.27 -3.57
CA GLY A 107 -14.24 -5.56 -4.65
C GLY A 107 -14.80 -5.93 -5.81
N ALA A 108 -14.34 -6.38 -6.41
CA ALA A 108 -14.60 -6.57 -7.56
C ALA A 108 -15.87 -6.47 -7.98
N ASP A 109 -16.25 -7.05 -8.01
CA ASP A 109 -17.31 -7.12 -8.45
C ASP A 109 -18.05 -6.12 -8.42
N SER A 110 -18.07 -5.89 -7.84
CA SER A 110 -18.84 -5.07 -7.76
C SER A 110 -18.67 -4.01 -8.47
N PHE A 111 -18.12 -3.81 -8.87
CA PHE A 111 -18.01 -2.83 -9.38
C PHE A 111 -18.63 -2.63 -10.20
N GLY A 112 -18.59 -3.17 -10.48
CA GLY A 112 -19.15 -2.96 -11.35
C GLY A 112 -20.30 -2.63 -11.06
N ALA A 113 -20.57 -3.03 -10.65
CA ALA A 113 -21.67 -2.82 -10.38
C ALA A 113 -21.84 -1.64 -9.95
N SER A 114 -21.51 -1.42 -9.54
CA SER A 114 -21.79 -0.51 -9.08
C SER A 114 -21.68 0.48 -9.56
N VAL A 115 -21.52 0.44 -9.98
CA VAL A 115 -21.45 1.29 -10.33
C VAL A 115 -21.89 1.70 -10.57
#